data_d980bc83866c9776919da045979ecfa8
#
_entry.id   d980bc83866c9776919da045979ecfa8
#
_cell.length_a   1.000
_cell.length_b   1.000
_cell.length_c   1.000
_cell.angle_alpha   90.00
_cell.angle_beta   90.00
_cell.angle_gamma   90.00
#
_symmetry.space_group_name_H-M   'P 1'
#
loop_
_entity.id
_entity.type
_entity.pdbx_description
1 polymer ?
#
loop_
_entity_poly.entity_id
_entity_poly.type
_entity_poly.pdbx_seq_one_letter_code
_entity_poly.pdbx_strand_id
1 'polypeptide(L)'
;MSYYAYVCKIDNLRKHPNADRLQLGECFGNTVCVDMSYAAGEVGIYFPTDGQLSVEFAEYNNLLRKKDDAGNSIGGYMDPNKRNVTSIRLRGEKSDGLFLHLDCISYTKAEVKEGDSFTMLNGHEICQKYIPRSHKQPYENKVKGNRTRKKKVPIAPLFVEHADTEQLAYNLGAFHPGDYVEITLKMHGTSQRTGRV
;
A
#
# COMPACT_ATOMS: atom_id res chain seq x y z
N MET A 1 11.94 0.43 3.53
CA MET A 1 10.96 -0.65 3.26
C MET A 1 10.66 -0.68 1.79
N SER A 2 10.71 -1.85 1.21
CA SER A 2 10.29 -2.10 -0.17
C SER A 2 8.76 -2.28 -0.20
N TYR A 3 8.11 -1.95 -1.30
CA TYR A 3 6.69 -2.17 -1.53
C TYR A 3 6.52 -3.23 -2.61
N TYR A 4 5.56 -4.14 -2.45
CA TYR A 4 5.27 -5.19 -3.41
C TYR A 4 3.77 -5.35 -3.60
N ALA A 5 3.37 -5.77 -4.80
CA ALA A 5 2.10 -6.40 -5.06
C ALA A 5 2.22 -7.90 -4.75
N TYR A 6 1.14 -8.51 -4.29
CA TYR A 6 1.12 -9.91 -3.86
C TYR A 6 0.05 -10.69 -4.61
N VAL A 7 0.40 -11.88 -5.09
CA VAL A 7 -0.58 -12.81 -5.66
C VAL A 7 -1.14 -13.66 -4.53
N CYS A 8 -2.40 -13.49 -4.23
CA CYS A 8 -3.05 -14.19 -3.12
C CYS A 8 -4.51 -14.51 -3.43
N LYS A 9 -5.11 -15.36 -2.60
CA LYS A 9 -6.55 -15.58 -2.60
C LYS A 9 -7.28 -14.50 -1.83
N ILE A 10 -8.48 -14.20 -2.30
CA ILE A 10 -9.45 -13.42 -1.52
C ILE A 10 -10.34 -14.37 -0.74
N ASP A 11 -10.38 -14.23 0.58
CA ASP A 11 -11.12 -15.08 1.48
C ASP A 11 -12.28 -14.32 2.16
N ASN A 12 -13.14 -15.05 2.88
CA ASN A 12 -14.21 -14.49 3.72
C ASN A 12 -15.11 -13.49 3.00
N LEU A 13 -15.43 -13.75 1.72
CA LEU A 13 -16.32 -12.88 0.95
C LEU A 13 -17.71 -12.81 1.60
N ARG A 14 -18.16 -11.59 1.83
CA ARG A 14 -19.49 -11.30 2.37
C ARG A 14 -20.11 -10.09 1.69
N LYS A 15 -21.43 -10.08 1.57
CA LYS A 15 -22.16 -8.95 0.99
C LYS A 15 -21.85 -7.66 1.77
N HIS A 16 -21.63 -6.57 1.04
CA HIS A 16 -21.48 -5.25 1.65
C HIS A 16 -22.81 -4.80 2.28
N PRO A 17 -22.83 -4.34 3.56
CA PRO A 17 -24.08 -4.03 4.26
C PRO A 17 -24.86 -2.85 3.64
N ASN A 18 -24.16 -1.92 3.02
CA ASN A 18 -24.74 -0.66 2.52
C ASN A 18 -24.58 -0.48 1.00
N ALA A 19 -24.29 -1.55 0.25
CA ALA A 19 -24.14 -1.48 -1.21
C ALA A 19 -24.48 -2.80 -1.89
N ASP A 20 -25.30 -2.75 -2.94
CA ASP A 20 -25.78 -3.94 -3.63
C ASP A 20 -24.79 -4.49 -4.67
N ARG A 21 -23.84 -3.68 -5.13
CA ARG A 21 -22.85 -4.06 -6.15
C ARG A 21 -21.45 -4.32 -5.57
N LEU A 22 -21.34 -4.36 -4.25
CA LEU A 22 -20.06 -4.53 -3.56
C LEU A 22 -20.14 -5.68 -2.59
N GLN A 23 -19.00 -6.30 -2.38
CA GLN A 23 -18.74 -7.27 -1.33
C GLN A 23 -17.43 -6.96 -0.62
N LEU A 24 -17.27 -7.49 0.57
CA LEU A 24 -16.09 -7.36 1.40
C LEU A 24 -15.38 -8.71 1.42
N GLY A 25 -14.10 -8.70 1.13
CA GLY A 25 -13.24 -9.86 1.26
C GLY A 25 -12.04 -9.56 2.15
N GLU A 26 -11.21 -10.54 2.36
CA GLU A 26 -10.01 -10.42 3.19
C GLU A 26 -8.78 -10.91 2.42
N CYS A 27 -7.71 -10.12 2.48
CA CYS A 27 -6.39 -10.47 1.98
C CYS A 27 -5.36 -10.18 3.08
N PHE A 28 -4.61 -11.19 3.53
CA PHE A 28 -3.62 -11.06 4.62
C PHE A 28 -4.19 -10.38 5.88
N GLY A 29 -5.45 -10.67 6.23
CA GLY A 29 -6.12 -10.07 7.36
C GLY A 29 -6.58 -8.61 7.17
N ASN A 30 -6.39 -8.05 5.97
CA ASN A 30 -6.92 -6.73 5.63
C ASN A 30 -8.23 -6.87 4.87
N THR A 31 -9.23 -6.09 5.25
CA THR A 31 -10.50 -6.05 4.51
C THR A 31 -10.34 -5.26 3.22
N VAL A 32 -10.79 -5.81 2.12
CA VAL A 32 -10.86 -5.16 0.81
C VAL A 32 -12.29 -5.16 0.30
N CYS A 33 -12.67 -4.06 -0.32
CA CYS A 33 -13.96 -3.93 -0.97
C CYS A 33 -13.81 -4.21 -2.47
N VAL A 34 -14.54 -5.18 -2.97
CA VAL A 34 -14.52 -5.61 -4.37
C VAL A 34 -15.94 -5.64 -4.92
N ASP A 35 -16.10 -5.75 -6.23
CA ASP A 35 -17.42 -5.90 -6.85
C ASP A 35 -17.95 -7.35 -6.72
N MET A 36 -19.10 -7.62 -7.30
CA MET A 36 -19.78 -8.92 -7.19
C MET A 36 -19.24 -9.99 -8.15
N SER A 37 -18.21 -9.68 -8.97
CA SER A 37 -17.63 -10.65 -9.90
C SER A 37 -16.69 -11.66 -9.25
N TYR A 38 -16.17 -11.32 -8.07
CA TYR A 38 -15.23 -12.16 -7.35
C TYR A 38 -15.90 -13.33 -6.62
N ALA A 39 -15.21 -14.48 -6.63
CA ALA A 39 -15.59 -15.68 -5.88
C ALA A 39 -14.65 -15.91 -4.70
N ALA A 40 -15.16 -16.53 -3.62
CA ALA A 40 -14.33 -16.88 -2.47
C ALA A 40 -13.23 -17.88 -2.85
N GLY A 41 -11.99 -17.61 -2.43
CA GLY A 41 -10.82 -18.40 -2.80
C GLY A 41 -10.25 -18.09 -4.18
N GLU A 42 -10.79 -17.09 -4.87
CA GLU A 42 -10.24 -16.66 -6.16
C GLU A 42 -8.86 -16.03 -5.99
N VAL A 43 -7.94 -16.41 -6.89
CA VAL A 43 -6.58 -15.86 -6.93
C VAL A 43 -6.58 -14.54 -7.70
N GLY A 44 -6.01 -13.53 -7.10
CA GLY A 44 -5.85 -12.22 -7.72
C GLY A 44 -4.60 -11.51 -7.21
N ILE A 45 -4.50 -10.24 -7.50
CA ILE A 45 -3.36 -9.40 -7.12
C ILE A 45 -3.81 -8.38 -6.08
N TYR A 46 -3.19 -8.46 -4.92
CA TYR A 46 -3.40 -7.54 -3.81
C TYR A 46 -2.31 -6.48 -3.75
N PHE A 47 -2.71 -5.24 -3.72
CA PHE A 47 -1.87 -4.07 -3.52
C PHE A 47 -2.15 -3.50 -2.14
N PRO A 48 -1.22 -3.63 -1.18
CA PRO A 48 -1.36 -3.04 0.16
C PRO A 48 -1.44 -1.51 0.11
N THR A 49 -1.81 -0.90 1.22
CA THR A 49 -1.73 0.56 1.38
C THR A 49 -0.29 1.06 1.29
N ASP A 50 -0.11 2.36 1.04
CA ASP A 50 1.18 3.03 0.88
C ASP A 50 1.95 2.69 -0.41
N GLY A 51 1.31 2.06 -1.38
CA GLY A 51 1.82 1.86 -2.72
C GLY A 51 1.44 2.96 -3.69
N GLN A 52 2.19 3.04 -4.77
CA GLN A 52 1.88 3.83 -5.95
C GLN A 52 1.89 2.92 -7.17
N LEU A 53 0.81 2.93 -7.92
CA LEU A 53 0.72 2.20 -9.18
C LEU A 53 1.46 2.95 -10.30
N SER A 54 2.02 2.22 -11.26
CA SER A 54 2.59 2.83 -12.45
C SER A 54 1.49 3.51 -13.29
N VAL A 55 1.88 4.41 -14.17
CA VAL A 55 0.93 5.08 -15.07
C VAL A 55 0.31 4.04 -16.01
N GLU A 56 1.16 3.22 -16.63
CA GLU A 56 0.77 2.19 -17.58
C GLU A 56 -0.26 1.22 -16.97
N PHE A 57 0.06 0.68 -15.79
CA PHE A 57 -0.85 -0.24 -15.10
C PHE A 57 -2.19 0.41 -14.76
N ALA A 58 -2.16 1.63 -14.23
CA ALA A 58 -3.38 2.33 -13.82
C ALA A 58 -4.26 2.75 -15.01
N GLU A 59 -3.67 3.08 -16.15
CA GLU A 59 -4.39 3.39 -17.39
C GLU A 59 -4.98 2.15 -18.02
N TYR A 60 -4.19 1.06 -18.14
CA TYR A 60 -4.65 -0.21 -18.69
C TYR A 60 -5.87 -0.74 -17.93
N ASN A 61 -5.87 -0.65 -16.62
CA ASN A 61 -6.96 -1.13 -15.77
C ASN A 61 -8.06 -0.08 -15.51
N ASN A 62 -8.06 1.04 -16.23
CA ASN A 62 -9.03 2.12 -16.09
C ASN A 62 -9.25 2.59 -14.64
N LEU A 63 -8.20 2.60 -13.83
CA LEU A 63 -8.26 2.98 -12.40
C LEU A 63 -8.26 4.49 -12.18
N LEU A 64 -7.81 5.26 -13.16
CA LEU A 64 -7.66 6.70 -13.05
C LEU A 64 -8.99 7.42 -13.19
N ARG A 65 -9.19 8.42 -12.33
CA ARG A 65 -10.33 9.31 -12.42
C ARG A 65 -10.22 10.13 -13.71
N LYS A 66 -11.23 10.01 -14.55
CA LYS A 66 -11.41 10.79 -15.77
C LYS A 66 -12.73 11.54 -15.70
N LYS A 67 -12.81 12.68 -16.36
CA LYS A 67 -14.05 13.42 -16.55
C LYS A 67 -14.32 13.54 -18.05
N ASP A 68 -15.58 13.46 -18.44
CA ASP A 68 -16.02 13.78 -19.78
C ASP A 68 -16.07 15.32 -19.97
N ASP A 69 -16.36 15.75 -21.20
CA ASP A 69 -16.48 17.18 -21.55
C ASP A 69 -17.64 17.85 -20.80
N ALA A 70 -18.62 17.10 -20.32
CA ALA A 70 -19.73 17.55 -19.51
C ALA A 70 -19.41 17.61 -18.00
N GLY A 71 -18.20 17.18 -17.58
CA GLY A 71 -17.74 17.16 -16.20
C GLY A 71 -18.17 15.94 -15.38
N ASN A 72 -18.84 14.94 -16.00
CA ASN A 72 -19.19 13.70 -15.31
C ASN A 72 -17.98 12.81 -15.11
N SER A 73 -17.96 12.06 -14.03
CA SER A 73 -16.88 11.11 -13.76
C SER A 73 -17.03 9.87 -14.65
N ILE A 74 -16.04 9.65 -15.52
CA ILE A 74 -15.88 8.44 -16.33
C ILE A 74 -14.57 7.78 -15.93
N GLY A 75 -14.58 6.48 -15.66
CA GLY A 75 -13.39 5.74 -15.25
C GLY A 75 -13.28 5.53 -13.75
N GLY A 76 -12.06 5.27 -13.29
CA GLY A 76 -11.78 4.87 -11.93
C GLY A 76 -11.87 6.00 -10.90
N TYR A 77 -11.41 5.69 -9.69
CA TYR A 77 -11.47 6.60 -8.54
C TYR A 77 -10.11 7.21 -8.14
N MET A 78 -9.00 6.70 -8.69
CA MET A 78 -7.65 7.12 -8.31
C MET A 78 -7.28 8.48 -8.88
N ASP A 79 -6.56 9.27 -8.09
CA ASP A 79 -5.98 10.54 -8.53
C ASP A 79 -4.89 10.26 -9.59
N PRO A 80 -4.97 10.85 -10.79
CA PRO A 80 -4.02 10.58 -11.88
C PRO A 80 -2.55 10.94 -11.55
N ASN A 81 -2.33 11.90 -10.66
CA ASN A 81 -0.98 12.33 -10.29
C ASN A 81 -0.38 11.48 -9.18
N LYS A 82 -1.20 11.05 -8.22
CA LYS A 82 -0.73 10.30 -7.06
C LYS A 82 -0.74 8.80 -7.31
N ARG A 83 -1.80 8.27 -7.91
CA ARG A 83 -2.01 6.83 -8.15
C ARG A 83 -1.72 5.95 -6.94
N ASN A 84 -1.92 6.51 -5.75
CA ASN A 84 -1.56 5.85 -4.51
C ASN A 84 -2.70 4.96 -4.02
N VAL A 85 -2.32 3.78 -3.55
CA VAL A 85 -3.23 2.85 -2.86
C VAL A 85 -3.31 3.27 -1.40
N THR A 86 -4.50 3.62 -0.96
CA THR A 86 -4.75 4.08 0.41
C THR A 86 -5.92 3.33 1.03
N SER A 87 -5.98 3.36 2.35
CA SER A 87 -7.20 2.96 3.04
C SER A 87 -8.33 3.94 2.71
N ILE A 88 -9.42 3.43 2.22
CA ILE A 88 -10.62 4.22 1.87
C ILE A 88 -11.84 3.69 2.61
N ARG A 89 -12.86 4.52 2.74
CA ARG A 89 -14.17 4.09 3.23
C ARG A 89 -15.18 4.14 2.08
N LEU A 90 -15.76 3.00 1.78
CA LEU A 90 -16.83 2.86 0.80
C LEU A 90 -18.14 2.59 1.54
N ARG A 91 -19.08 3.52 1.46
CA ARG A 91 -20.40 3.44 2.13
C ARG A 91 -20.35 2.97 3.60
N GLY A 92 -19.32 3.44 4.34
CA GLY A 92 -19.16 3.14 5.76
C GLY A 92 -18.15 2.03 6.06
N GLU A 93 -17.95 1.08 5.15
CA GLU A 93 -16.99 -0.01 5.31
C GLU A 93 -15.58 0.39 4.88
N LYS A 94 -14.59 -0.09 5.62
CA LYS A 94 -13.19 0.17 5.37
C LYS A 94 -12.64 -0.79 4.33
N SER A 95 -11.85 -0.27 3.38
CA SER A 95 -11.09 -1.06 2.42
C SER A 95 -9.62 -0.69 2.53
N ASP A 96 -8.80 -1.65 2.91
CA ASP A 96 -7.35 -1.49 3.12
C ASP A 96 -6.57 -2.12 1.98
N GLY A 97 -6.33 -1.33 0.94
CA GLY A 97 -5.66 -1.79 -0.25
C GLY A 97 -6.59 -1.92 -1.45
N LEU A 98 -6.06 -2.52 -2.51
CA LEU A 98 -6.75 -2.77 -3.77
C LEU A 98 -6.53 -4.24 -4.15
N PHE A 99 -7.58 -4.94 -4.52
CA PHE A 99 -7.52 -6.30 -5.04
C PHE A 99 -8.09 -6.33 -6.46
N LEU A 100 -7.36 -6.94 -7.39
CA LEU A 100 -7.73 -7.04 -8.81
C LEU A 100 -7.61 -8.48 -9.30
N HIS A 101 -8.41 -8.83 -10.32
CA HIS A 101 -8.28 -10.11 -11.03
C HIS A 101 -6.90 -10.23 -11.70
N LEU A 102 -6.44 -11.46 -11.96
CA LEU A 102 -5.16 -11.71 -12.61
C LEU A 102 -5.04 -11.13 -14.02
N ASP A 103 -6.15 -10.89 -14.69
CA ASP A 103 -6.19 -10.29 -16.02
C ASP A 103 -5.67 -8.84 -16.04
N CYS A 104 -5.60 -8.19 -14.88
CA CYS A 104 -5.06 -6.84 -14.76
C CYS A 104 -3.59 -6.70 -15.20
N ILE A 105 -2.84 -7.81 -15.28
CA ILE A 105 -1.45 -7.85 -15.75
C ILE A 105 -1.30 -8.52 -17.11
N SER A 106 -2.39 -8.87 -17.81
CA SER A 106 -2.33 -9.63 -19.06
C SER A 106 -1.49 -8.96 -20.16
N TYR A 107 -1.42 -7.63 -20.19
CA TYR A 107 -0.57 -6.87 -21.10
C TYR A 107 0.93 -7.17 -20.93
N THR A 108 1.36 -7.58 -19.74
CA THR A 108 2.76 -7.91 -19.45
C THR A 108 3.17 -9.28 -19.97
N LYS A 109 2.21 -10.15 -20.30
CA LYS A 109 2.42 -11.56 -20.68
C LYS A 109 3.22 -12.35 -19.62
N ALA A 110 3.22 -11.91 -18.40
CA ALA A 110 3.88 -12.60 -17.30
C ALA A 110 2.95 -13.66 -16.69
N GLU A 111 3.50 -14.82 -16.38
CA GLU A 111 2.82 -15.84 -15.60
C GLU A 111 3.18 -15.66 -14.13
N VAL A 112 2.16 -15.59 -13.28
CA VAL A 112 2.31 -15.45 -11.83
C VAL A 112 1.54 -16.54 -11.12
N LYS A 113 2.00 -16.91 -9.93
CA LYS A 113 1.39 -17.95 -9.09
C LYS A 113 1.05 -17.41 -7.71
N GLU A 114 0.10 -18.05 -7.04
CA GLU A 114 -0.19 -17.75 -5.64
C GLU A 114 1.08 -17.80 -4.78
N GLY A 115 1.28 -16.76 -3.98
CA GLY A 115 2.47 -16.56 -3.15
C GLY A 115 3.56 -15.69 -3.79
N ASP A 116 3.48 -15.40 -5.08
CA ASP A 116 4.43 -14.50 -5.73
C ASP A 116 4.24 -13.06 -5.24
N SER A 117 5.35 -12.32 -5.25
CA SER A 117 5.33 -10.87 -4.99
C SER A 117 6.24 -10.16 -5.99
N PHE A 118 5.82 -8.97 -6.43
CA PHE A 118 6.55 -8.26 -7.48
C PHE A 118 6.32 -6.75 -7.44
N THR A 119 7.24 -6.03 -8.07
CA THR A 119 7.12 -4.60 -8.40
C THR A 119 7.14 -4.39 -9.90
N MET A 120 7.78 -5.30 -10.62
CA MET A 120 7.93 -5.29 -12.08
C MET A 120 7.61 -6.68 -12.64
N LEU A 121 7.06 -6.74 -13.84
CA LEU A 121 6.78 -7.95 -14.60
C LEU A 121 7.22 -7.78 -16.04
N ASN A 122 8.10 -8.64 -16.53
CA ASN A 122 8.61 -8.63 -17.92
C ASN A 122 9.04 -7.24 -18.42
N GLY A 123 9.67 -6.42 -17.56
CA GLY A 123 10.13 -5.08 -17.90
C GLY A 123 9.08 -3.96 -17.69
N HIS A 124 7.84 -4.30 -17.36
CA HIS A 124 6.79 -3.36 -17.02
C HIS A 124 6.80 -3.06 -15.52
N GLU A 125 6.89 -1.78 -15.15
CA GLU A 125 6.71 -1.37 -13.76
C GLU A 125 5.22 -1.47 -13.40
N ILE A 126 4.89 -2.17 -12.32
CA ILE A 126 3.52 -2.34 -11.85
C ILE A 126 3.25 -1.40 -10.69
N CYS A 127 4.12 -1.41 -9.69
CA CYS A 127 3.95 -0.61 -8.49
C CYS A 127 5.29 -0.28 -7.82
N GLN A 128 5.26 0.74 -6.98
CA GLN A 128 6.38 1.13 -6.13
C GLN A 128 5.85 1.69 -4.81
N LYS A 129 6.73 1.98 -3.85
CA LYS A 129 6.33 2.66 -2.63
C LYS A 129 5.92 4.09 -2.93
N TYR A 130 4.76 4.51 -2.41
CA TYR A 130 4.33 5.90 -2.51
C TYR A 130 5.17 6.79 -1.59
N ILE A 131 5.83 7.78 -2.18
CA ILE A 131 6.55 8.81 -1.45
C ILE A 131 5.77 10.11 -1.57
N PRO A 132 5.13 10.59 -0.49
CA PRO A 132 4.41 11.85 -0.52
C PRO A 132 5.36 12.99 -0.91
N ARG A 133 4.99 13.78 -1.89
CA ARG A 133 5.71 15.03 -2.15
C ARG A 133 5.58 15.88 -0.89
N SER A 134 6.68 16.13 -0.18
CA SER A 134 6.67 17.06 0.92
C SER A 134 6.28 18.42 0.37
N HIS A 135 5.21 19.02 0.88
CA HIS A 135 4.82 20.40 0.57
C HIS A 135 5.79 21.45 1.14
N LYS A 136 7.02 21.08 1.38
CA LYS A 136 8.09 22.06 1.53
C LYS A 136 8.44 22.53 0.13
N GLN A 137 7.60 23.47 -0.42
CA GLN A 137 8.15 24.39 -1.36
C GLN A 137 9.46 24.92 -0.77
N PRO A 138 10.57 24.94 -1.53
CA PRO A 138 11.72 25.68 -1.08
C PRO A 138 11.18 27.09 -0.80
N TYR A 139 11.28 27.51 0.45
CA TYR A 139 11.04 28.90 0.79
C TYR A 139 12.14 29.69 0.12
N GLU A 140 11.94 30.04 -1.14
CA GLU A 140 12.73 31.05 -1.81
C GLU A 140 12.44 32.36 -1.08
N ASN A 141 13.51 32.89 -0.50
CA ASN A 141 13.61 34.24 0.02
C ASN A 141 12.83 34.61 1.28
N LYS A 142 13.08 33.95 2.38
CA LYS A 142 13.12 34.65 3.65
C LYS A 142 14.57 34.98 3.98
N VAL A 143 14.82 36.31 3.98
CA VAL A 143 16.05 36.96 4.42
C VAL A 143 16.80 36.10 5.44
N LYS A 144 18.06 35.82 5.11
CA LYS A 144 19.00 35.10 5.96
C LYS A 144 19.24 35.87 7.26
N GLY A 145 18.35 35.75 8.24
CA GLY A 145 18.74 35.98 9.60
C GLY A 145 19.76 34.90 9.96
N ASN A 146 20.87 35.32 10.52
CA ASN A 146 21.96 34.49 11.01
C ASN A 146 21.49 33.47 12.05
N ARG A 147 20.74 32.44 11.62
CA ARG A 147 20.50 31.26 12.45
C ARG A 147 21.68 30.34 12.24
N THR A 148 22.64 30.42 13.16
CA THR A 148 23.64 29.37 13.31
C THR A 148 22.94 28.02 13.27
N ARG A 149 23.21 27.25 12.22
CA ARG A 149 22.76 25.83 12.14
C ARG A 149 23.25 25.17 13.41
N LYS A 150 22.34 24.80 14.31
CA LYS A 150 22.69 23.95 15.43
C LYS A 150 23.36 22.72 14.83
N LYS A 151 24.62 22.51 15.13
CA LYS A 151 25.35 21.29 14.76
C LYS A 151 24.51 20.12 15.27
N LYS A 152 24.18 19.17 14.39
CA LYS A 152 23.56 17.91 14.83
C LYS A 152 24.50 17.31 15.85
N VAL A 153 24.05 17.14 17.09
CA VAL A 153 24.80 16.41 18.11
C VAL A 153 24.94 14.98 17.59
N PRO A 154 26.13 14.43 17.50
CA PRO A 154 26.32 13.04 17.10
C PRO A 154 25.52 12.13 18.02
N ILE A 155 24.74 11.21 17.47
CA ILE A 155 24.08 10.17 18.24
C ILE A 155 25.17 9.30 18.83
N ALA A 156 25.12 9.06 20.16
CA ALA A 156 26.09 8.22 20.82
C ALA A 156 26.11 6.82 20.19
N PRO A 157 27.29 6.22 19.92
CA PRO A 157 27.38 4.95 19.19
C PRO A 157 26.69 3.78 19.89
N LEU A 158 26.39 3.89 21.17
CA LEU A 158 25.65 2.90 21.96
C LEU A 158 24.13 3.09 21.91
N PHE A 159 23.64 4.19 21.33
CA PHE A 159 22.20 4.45 21.22
C PHE A 159 21.71 4.01 19.85
N VAL A 160 21.12 2.83 19.79
CA VAL A 160 20.61 2.24 18.54
C VAL A 160 19.33 2.93 18.12
N GLU A 161 19.27 3.43 16.88
CA GLU A 161 18.05 3.98 16.29
C GLU A 161 16.97 2.90 16.10
N HIS A 162 15.72 3.33 15.94
CA HIS A 162 14.62 2.41 15.68
C HIS A 162 14.79 1.73 14.33
N ALA A 163 14.79 0.41 14.35
CA ALA A 163 14.67 -0.37 13.11
C ALA A 163 13.19 -0.53 12.75
N ASP A 164 12.89 -0.29 11.49
CA ASP A 164 11.56 -0.58 10.95
C ASP A 164 11.32 -2.11 10.98
N THR A 165 10.10 -2.48 11.30
CA THR A 165 9.66 -3.88 11.30
C THR A 165 8.72 -4.14 10.14
N GLU A 166 8.73 -5.34 9.61
CA GLU A 166 7.86 -5.78 8.54
C GLU A 166 6.57 -6.41 9.08
N GLN A 167 5.55 -6.47 8.25
CA GLN A 167 4.29 -7.09 8.66
C GLN A 167 4.42 -8.62 8.59
N LEU A 168 4.05 -9.30 9.68
CA LEU A 168 4.14 -10.76 9.79
C LEU A 168 3.39 -11.49 8.66
N ALA A 169 2.21 -11.01 8.26
CA ALA A 169 1.41 -11.65 7.22
C ALA A 169 2.14 -11.80 5.88
N TYR A 170 3.11 -10.95 5.60
CA TYR A 170 3.94 -11.01 4.38
C TYR A 170 5.27 -11.76 4.59
N ASN A 171 5.57 -12.19 5.81
CA ASN A 171 6.85 -12.76 6.19
C ASN A 171 6.71 -14.06 6.99
N LEU A 172 5.65 -14.82 6.76
CA LEU A 172 5.40 -16.08 7.50
C LEU A 172 6.53 -17.11 7.30
N GLY A 173 7.18 -17.11 6.14
CA GLY A 173 8.31 -17.99 5.86
C GLY A 173 9.60 -17.66 6.60
N ALA A 174 9.66 -16.54 7.34
CA ALA A 174 10.82 -16.19 8.17
C ALA A 174 10.86 -16.96 9.49
N PHE A 175 9.79 -17.65 9.87
CA PHE A 175 9.67 -18.40 11.11
C PHE A 175 9.61 -19.90 10.83
N HIS A 176 10.28 -20.68 11.68
CA HIS A 176 10.31 -22.11 11.60
C HIS A 176 9.68 -22.75 12.87
N PRO A 177 9.13 -23.97 12.76
CA PRO A 177 8.68 -24.68 13.94
C PRO A 177 9.78 -24.83 14.99
N GLY A 178 9.53 -24.35 16.20
CA GLY A 178 10.50 -24.35 17.30
C GLY A 178 11.21 -23.03 17.54
N ASP A 179 11.00 -22.02 16.69
CA ASP A 179 11.53 -20.67 16.93
C ASP A 179 10.90 -20.04 18.17
N TYR A 180 11.73 -19.40 18.99
CA TYR A 180 11.24 -18.60 20.10
C TYR A 180 10.73 -17.25 19.57
N VAL A 181 9.49 -16.91 19.90
CA VAL A 181 8.86 -15.65 19.49
C VAL A 181 8.31 -14.91 20.71
N GLU A 182 8.37 -13.60 20.68
CA GLU A 182 7.74 -12.74 21.67
C GLU A 182 6.58 -11.97 21.01
N ILE A 183 5.39 -12.08 21.59
CA ILE A 183 4.20 -11.38 21.11
C ILE A 183 3.91 -10.21 22.04
N THR A 184 3.96 -9.01 21.52
CA THR A 184 3.70 -7.78 22.27
C THR A 184 2.58 -6.95 21.68
N LEU A 185 1.87 -6.22 22.53
CA LEU A 185 0.85 -5.26 22.06
C LEU A 185 1.53 -4.01 21.51
N LYS A 186 1.30 -3.73 20.23
CA LYS A 186 1.74 -2.47 19.62
C LYS A 186 0.81 -1.34 20.02
N MET A 187 1.32 -0.39 20.79
CA MET A 187 0.59 0.83 21.13
C MET A 187 0.55 1.77 19.92
N HIS A 188 -0.59 2.39 19.69
CA HIS A 188 -0.74 3.42 18.66
C HIS A 188 -0.17 4.74 19.19
N GLY A 189 0.79 5.33 18.46
CA GLY A 189 1.41 6.60 18.87
C GLY A 189 2.79 6.81 18.24
N THR A 190 3.49 7.82 18.76
CA THR A 190 4.86 8.15 18.35
C THR A 190 5.86 7.32 19.15
N SER A 191 6.84 6.73 18.45
CA SER A 191 7.95 6.05 19.10
C SER A 191 8.88 7.05 19.77
N GLN A 192 9.18 6.84 21.06
CA GLN A 192 10.17 7.61 21.80
C GLN A 192 11.19 6.66 22.43
N ARG A 193 12.46 7.01 22.32
CA ARG A 193 13.55 6.30 22.97
C ARG A 193 14.34 7.25 23.82
N THR A 194 14.60 6.87 25.04
CA THR A 194 15.41 7.63 25.99
C THR A 194 16.45 6.70 26.60
N GLY A 195 17.65 7.19 26.74
CA GLY A 195 18.76 6.42 27.34
C GLY A 195 19.81 7.37 27.94
N ARG A 196 20.53 6.88 28.96
CA ARG A 196 21.71 7.51 29.46
C ARG A 196 22.92 6.84 28.83
N VAL A 197 23.77 7.61 28.15
CA VAL A 197 25.00 7.17 27.45
C VAL A 197 26.20 7.85 28.09
#